data_fb092d35f5ae911dabd83353e347dcf0
#
_entry.id   fb092d35f5ae911dabd83353e347dcf0
#
_cell.length_a   1.000
_cell.length_b   1.000
_cell.length_c   1.000
_cell.angle_alpha   90.00
_cell.angle_beta   90.00
_cell.angle_gamma   90.00
#
_symmetry.space_group_name_H-M   'P 1'
#
loop_
_entity.id
_entity.type
_entity.pdbx_description
1 polymer ?
#
loop_
_entity_poly.entity_id
_entity_poly.type
_entity_poly.pdbx_seq_one_letter_code
_entity_poly.pdbx_strand_id
1 'polypeptide(L)'
;MGTTFHGPSPWPHITRAIRTRGSRRAAIAHLGQDAPTLLPLRAGDVLVVNASRAAVRAHLTSPVALAYYLGAGVRVLSSADLHANVIATERWAVIGSANASHSSTIAVEGVVITDDPDLVASVRGFIDGIAEVTEVDQVFLDDAVAQWQIGRAVPIPGVSGRGQADPGFLPAHVTRMFLRHIIDYQPGPAEQHAWAAESRHRRAPAGPAAKYQLEWFHHDKTDPRLRRGDVLLFVTADHEWLHPPAVVDSEAIAIPHSPGAIGHLLRSRTDLDPIPVPVAEQILADAGHPGARLRADHRIASPSLRAAVLGLWDL
;
A
#
# COMPACT_ATOMS: atom_id res chain seq x y z
N MET A 1 20.97 -10.62 27.76
CA MET A 1 19.99 -10.72 26.68
C MET A 1 20.75 -11.29 25.50
N GLY A 2 20.11 -11.70 24.45
CA GLY A 2 20.78 -12.39 23.37
C GLY A 2 20.13 -12.04 22.05
N THR A 3 20.48 -12.79 21.03
CA THR A 3 19.87 -12.68 19.71
C THR A 3 18.51 -13.37 19.70
N THR A 4 17.47 -12.69 19.22
CA THR A 4 16.08 -13.18 19.19
C THR A 4 15.46 -12.92 17.84
N PHE A 5 14.77 -13.92 17.29
CA PHE A 5 13.95 -13.77 16.09
C PHE A 5 12.51 -13.34 16.44
N HIS A 6 11.95 -12.42 15.69
CA HIS A 6 10.57 -11.95 15.83
C HIS A 6 9.86 -11.96 14.48
N GLY A 7 8.68 -12.57 14.45
CA GLY A 7 7.75 -12.64 13.31
C GLY A 7 6.43 -13.26 13.76
N PRO A 8 5.37 -13.20 12.95
CA PRO A 8 5.24 -12.57 11.62
C PRO A 8 5.04 -11.05 11.65
N SER A 9 4.80 -10.44 12.82
CA SER A 9 4.50 -9.00 12.98
C SER A 9 5.54 -8.35 13.91
N PRO A 10 6.76 -8.04 13.43
CA PRO A 10 7.88 -7.68 14.29
C PRO A 10 7.88 -6.23 14.79
N TRP A 11 7.09 -5.31 14.20
CA TRP A 11 7.15 -3.88 14.49
C TRP A 11 7.02 -3.51 15.99
N PRO A 12 6.14 -4.11 16.79
CA PRO A 12 6.11 -3.81 18.25
C PRO A 12 7.44 -4.09 18.95
N HIS A 13 8.17 -5.11 18.51
CA HIS A 13 9.49 -5.48 19.04
C HIS A 13 10.58 -4.53 18.54
N ILE A 14 10.56 -4.18 17.24
CA ILE A 14 11.47 -3.20 16.62
C ILE A 14 11.34 -1.86 17.33
N THR A 15 10.12 -1.30 17.38
CA THR A 15 9.86 0.00 18.01
C THR A 15 10.31 0.04 19.47
N ARG A 16 10.14 -1.06 20.21
CA ARG A 16 10.64 -1.17 21.59
C ARG A 16 12.16 -1.15 21.65
N ALA A 17 12.84 -1.92 20.78
CA ALA A 17 14.30 -2.03 20.78
C ALA A 17 14.98 -0.69 20.43
N ILE A 18 14.39 0.11 19.54
CA ILE A 18 14.96 1.39 19.12
C ILE A 18 14.60 2.57 20.02
N ARG A 19 13.66 2.42 20.97
CA ARG A 19 13.32 3.43 21.99
C ARG A 19 14.35 3.49 23.11
N THR A 20 15.63 3.54 22.74
CA THR A 20 16.76 3.62 23.68
C THR A 20 17.36 5.02 23.69
N ARG A 21 18.25 5.29 24.68
CA ARG A 21 19.08 6.51 24.68
C ARG A 21 20.17 6.38 23.61
N GLY A 22 20.75 7.48 23.21
CA GLY A 22 21.82 7.54 22.22
C GLY A 22 21.34 7.73 20.78
N SER A 23 22.29 7.80 19.87
CA SER A 23 22.04 8.00 18.44
C SER A 23 21.68 6.69 17.74
N ARG A 24 20.81 6.81 16.75
CA ARG A 24 20.40 5.69 15.91
C ARG A 24 20.87 5.85 14.49
N ARG A 25 21.11 4.72 13.84
CA ARG A 25 21.36 4.62 12.39
C ARG A 25 20.31 3.67 11.84
N ALA A 26 19.58 4.08 10.83
CA ALA A 26 18.61 3.24 10.15
C ALA A 26 18.86 3.25 8.65
N ALA A 27 18.85 2.10 8.02
CA ALA A 27 18.75 1.94 6.58
C ALA A 27 17.50 1.12 6.30
N ILE A 28 16.46 1.78 5.79
CA ILE A 28 15.14 1.21 5.53
C ILE A 28 14.79 1.51 4.08
N ALA A 29 14.59 0.46 3.29
CA ALA A 29 14.36 0.61 1.86
C ALA A 29 13.18 1.53 1.55
N HIS A 30 12.05 1.36 2.24
CA HIS A 30 10.84 2.12 1.95
C HIS A 30 10.13 2.63 3.21
N LEU A 31 9.48 3.81 3.07
CA LEU A 31 8.77 4.50 4.15
C LEU A 31 7.31 4.76 3.77
N GLY A 32 6.38 4.19 4.51
CA GLY A 32 4.97 4.61 4.47
C GLY A 32 4.75 5.95 5.16
N GLN A 33 3.54 6.50 5.06
CA GLN A 33 3.17 7.74 5.76
C GLN A 33 3.21 7.59 7.29
N ASP A 34 2.98 6.38 7.79
CA ASP A 34 3.00 5.99 9.20
C ASP A 34 4.41 5.65 9.73
N ALA A 35 5.45 5.73 8.89
CA ALA A 35 6.82 5.46 9.28
C ALA A 35 7.26 6.16 10.58
N PRO A 36 6.90 7.44 10.85
CA PRO A 36 7.29 8.10 12.09
C PRO A 36 6.78 7.42 13.38
N THR A 37 5.63 6.74 13.30
CA THR A 37 5.06 6.00 14.43
C THR A 37 5.81 4.68 14.67
N LEU A 38 6.18 4.00 13.60
CA LEU A 38 6.88 2.72 13.62
C LEU A 38 8.35 2.89 13.99
N LEU A 39 9.00 3.86 13.34
CA LEU A 39 10.42 4.17 13.45
C LEU A 39 10.62 5.58 14.04
N PRO A 40 10.47 5.78 15.35
CA PRO A 40 10.49 7.09 16.00
C PRO A 40 11.92 7.62 16.13
N LEU A 41 12.48 8.13 15.04
CA LEU A 41 13.79 8.80 14.99
C LEU A 41 13.66 10.26 15.44
N ARG A 42 14.78 10.86 15.83
CA ARG A 42 14.88 12.22 16.40
C ARG A 42 16.16 12.92 15.97
N ALA A 43 16.30 14.19 16.35
CA ALA A 43 17.50 14.95 16.10
C ALA A 43 18.79 14.21 16.51
N GLY A 44 19.78 14.19 15.61
CA GLY A 44 21.03 13.46 15.76
C GLY A 44 21.01 12.00 15.26
N ASP A 45 19.84 11.46 14.90
CA ASP A 45 19.75 10.17 14.22
C ASP A 45 20.03 10.32 12.70
N VAL A 46 20.38 9.21 12.06
CA VAL A 46 20.58 9.13 10.60
C VAL A 46 19.64 8.09 10.02
N LEU A 47 18.99 8.45 8.93
CA LEU A 47 18.13 7.59 8.15
C LEU A 47 18.61 7.53 6.70
N VAL A 48 18.98 6.37 6.21
CA VAL A 48 19.17 6.09 4.79
C VAL A 48 17.93 5.41 4.25
N VAL A 49 17.40 5.88 3.13
CA VAL A 49 16.15 5.38 2.54
C VAL A 49 16.27 5.38 1.00
N ASN A 50 15.55 4.51 0.33
CA ASN A 50 15.37 4.66 -1.11
C ASN A 50 14.26 5.70 -1.36
N ALA A 51 14.66 6.96 -1.55
CA ALA A 51 13.78 8.04 -1.95
C ALA A 51 14.04 8.48 -3.41
N SER A 52 14.54 7.56 -4.25
CA SER A 52 14.68 7.82 -5.68
C SER A 52 13.35 8.24 -6.30
N ARG A 53 13.40 8.99 -7.40
CA ARG A 53 12.21 9.39 -8.15
C ARG A 53 11.31 8.18 -8.48
N ALA A 54 11.93 7.04 -8.81
CA ALA A 54 11.22 5.81 -9.10
C ALA A 54 10.49 5.26 -7.85
N ALA A 55 11.14 5.23 -6.67
CA ALA A 55 10.54 4.76 -5.42
C ALA A 55 9.40 5.68 -4.96
N VAL A 56 9.60 7.00 -5.09
CA VAL A 56 8.58 8.00 -4.74
C VAL A 56 7.37 7.91 -5.68
N ARG A 57 7.60 7.84 -7.00
CA ARG A 57 6.53 7.64 -7.99
C ARG A 57 5.76 6.34 -7.80
N ALA A 58 6.46 5.29 -7.37
CA ALA A 58 5.84 4.00 -7.04
C ALA A 58 5.11 3.99 -5.70
N HIS A 59 5.04 5.14 -5.00
CA HIS A 59 4.45 5.29 -3.66
C HIS A 59 5.06 4.37 -2.60
N LEU A 60 6.31 3.96 -2.80
CA LEU A 60 7.05 3.12 -1.85
C LEU A 60 7.67 3.95 -0.72
N THR A 61 8.07 5.20 -1.02
CA THR A 61 8.62 6.12 -0.02
C THR A 61 7.85 7.43 -0.03
N SER A 62 7.18 7.71 1.08
CA SER A 62 6.29 8.86 1.26
C SER A 62 7.06 10.16 1.49
N PRO A 63 6.83 11.21 0.69
CA PRO A 63 7.37 12.54 0.95
C PRO A 63 6.93 13.13 2.31
N VAL A 64 5.73 12.76 2.79
CA VAL A 64 5.22 13.19 4.09
C VAL A 64 6.08 12.64 5.23
N ALA A 65 6.50 11.37 5.13
CA ALA A 65 7.42 10.77 6.10
C ALA A 65 8.82 11.43 6.04
N LEU A 66 9.32 11.72 4.84
CA LEU A 66 10.61 12.44 4.66
C LEU A 66 10.54 13.82 5.31
N ALA A 67 9.47 14.59 5.05
CA ALA A 67 9.26 15.91 5.64
C ALA A 67 9.20 15.87 7.17
N TYR A 68 8.54 14.86 7.72
CA TYR A 68 8.49 14.66 9.17
C TYR A 68 9.89 14.47 9.77
N TYR A 69 10.70 13.58 9.19
CA TYR A 69 12.04 13.29 9.71
C TYR A 69 12.98 14.49 9.57
N LEU A 70 12.91 15.22 8.46
CA LEU A 70 13.65 16.48 8.30
C LEU A 70 13.24 17.50 9.38
N GLY A 71 11.94 17.70 9.59
CA GLY A 71 11.42 18.60 10.61
C GLY A 71 11.78 18.17 12.04
N ALA A 72 11.97 16.87 12.28
CA ALA A 72 12.44 16.33 13.55
C ALA A 72 13.97 16.42 13.75
N GLY A 73 14.71 16.96 12.79
CA GLY A 73 16.17 17.10 12.86
C GLY A 73 16.94 15.80 12.63
N VAL A 74 16.33 14.82 11.98
CA VAL A 74 16.96 13.58 11.52
C VAL A 74 17.75 13.91 10.25
N ARG A 75 18.99 13.42 10.15
CA ARG A 75 19.73 13.48 8.90
C ARG A 75 19.22 12.39 7.97
N VAL A 76 18.54 12.78 6.89
CA VAL A 76 17.97 11.87 5.90
C VAL A 76 18.82 11.82 4.64
N LEU A 77 19.18 10.62 4.23
CA LEU A 77 19.99 10.34 3.04
C LEU A 77 19.18 9.43 2.10
N SER A 78 19.24 9.69 0.81
CA SER A 78 18.63 8.85 -0.22
C SER A 78 19.69 8.04 -0.95
N SER A 79 19.50 6.71 -1.03
CA SER A 79 20.26 5.81 -1.89
C SER A 79 19.29 5.00 -2.77
N ALA A 80 19.43 5.12 -4.09
CA ALA A 80 18.50 4.52 -5.06
C ALA A 80 18.56 2.98 -5.05
N ASP A 81 19.70 2.41 -4.68
CA ASP A 81 19.92 0.96 -4.68
C ASP A 81 19.68 0.32 -3.31
N LEU A 82 19.22 1.09 -2.33
CA LEU A 82 18.98 0.57 -1.00
C LEU A 82 17.82 -0.43 -0.98
N HIS A 83 18.11 -1.64 -0.53
CA HIS A 83 17.16 -2.74 -0.32
C HIS A 83 17.18 -3.29 1.11
N ALA A 84 18.14 -2.86 1.93
CA ALA A 84 18.29 -3.31 3.29
C ALA A 84 17.22 -2.71 4.21
N ASN A 85 16.82 -3.48 5.23
CA ASN A 85 16.00 -3.03 6.34
C ASN A 85 16.73 -3.38 7.64
N VAL A 86 17.60 -2.47 8.05
CA VAL A 86 18.47 -2.65 9.23
C VAL A 86 18.53 -1.39 10.07
N ILE A 87 18.63 -1.56 11.39
CA ILE A 87 18.73 -0.44 12.33
C ILE A 87 19.80 -0.77 13.35
N ALA A 88 20.63 0.20 13.69
CA ALA A 88 21.58 0.13 14.79
C ALA A 88 21.32 1.26 15.79
N THR A 89 21.24 0.90 17.06
CA THR A 89 21.34 1.84 18.20
C THR A 89 22.73 1.70 18.81
N GLU A 90 22.97 2.30 19.97
CA GLU A 90 24.23 2.06 20.72
C GLU A 90 24.26 0.65 21.32
N ARG A 91 23.13 -0.01 21.45
CA ARG A 91 23.01 -1.29 22.17
C ARG A 91 22.41 -2.40 21.33
N TRP A 92 21.56 -2.10 20.35
CA TRP A 92 20.78 -3.07 19.62
C TRP A 92 21.01 -2.95 18.12
N ALA A 93 21.07 -4.08 17.45
CA ALA A 93 20.88 -4.13 16.01
C ALA A 93 19.57 -4.87 15.70
N VAL A 94 18.89 -4.39 14.66
CA VAL A 94 17.72 -5.00 14.03
C VAL A 94 18.09 -5.32 12.59
N ILE A 95 17.85 -6.55 12.15
CA ILE A 95 18.16 -7.02 10.80
C ILE A 95 16.96 -7.82 10.32
N GLY A 96 16.37 -7.45 9.19
CA GLY A 96 15.23 -8.22 8.67
C GLY A 96 14.61 -7.66 7.40
N SER A 97 13.36 -8.05 7.17
CA SER A 97 12.61 -7.72 5.95
C SER A 97 11.69 -6.51 6.09
N ALA A 98 11.39 -6.06 7.33
CA ALA A 98 10.32 -5.10 7.61
C ALA A 98 10.64 -3.68 7.14
N ASN A 99 9.89 -3.16 6.18
CA ASN A 99 9.88 -1.74 5.82
C ASN A 99 9.09 -0.93 6.86
N ALA A 100 9.40 0.35 7.03
CA ALA A 100 8.64 1.22 7.92
C ALA A 100 7.35 1.71 7.21
N SER A 101 6.38 0.83 7.06
CA SER A 101 5.11 1.09 6.38
C SER A 101 3.96 0.28 6.97
N HIS A 102 2.74 0.75 6.78
CA HIS A 102 1.54 0.03 7.20
C HIS A 102 1.48 -1.37 6.56
N SER A 103 1.80 -1.48 5.29
CA SER A 103 1.84 -2.79 4.59
C SER A 103 2.73 -3.79 5.32
N SER A 104 3.86 -3.35 5.86
CA SER A 104 4.80 -4.20 6.61
C SER A 104 4.29 -4.56 8.01
N THR A 105 3.28 -3.86 8.55
CA THR A 105 2.66 -4.25 9.84
C THR A 105 1.66 -5.40 9.70
N ILE A 106 1.13 -5.61 8.50
CA ILE A 106 0.14 -6.65 8.18
C ILE A 106 0.73 -7.80 7.35
N ALA A 107 1.86 -7.57 6.69
CA ALA A 107 2.58 -8.62 5.96
C ALA A 107 3.30 -9.60 6.92
N VAL A 108 3.63 -10.76 6.39
CA VAL A 108 4.47 -11.73 7.12
C VAL A 108 5.92 -11.27 7.02
N GLU A 109 6.40 -10.67 8.09
CA GLU A 109 7.77 -10.15 8.19
C GLU A 109 8.57 -10.90 9.25
N GLY A 110 9.89 -10.91 9.10
CA GLY A 110 10.78 -11.50 10.08
C GLY A 110 12.00 -10.65 10.33
N VAL A 111 12.35 -10.47 11.61
CA VAL A 111 13.55 -9.73 11.99
C VAL A 111 14.31 -10.44 13.09
N VAL A 112 15.60 -10.25 13.11
CA VAL A 112 16.49 -10.59 14.22
C VAL A 112 16.80 -9.31 14.98
N ILE A 113 16.64 -9.35 16.30
CA ILE A 113 17.07 -8.28 17.22
C ILE A 113 18.17 -8.86 18.10
N THR A 114 19.31 -8.17 18.16
CA THR A 114 20.49 -8.64 18.89
C THR A 114 21.15 -7.52 19.68
N ASP A 115 21.72 -7.84 20.84
CA ASP A 115 22.60 -6.98 21.63
C ASP A 115 24.08 -7.44 21.56
N ASP A 116 24.41 -8.27 20.58
CA ASP A 116 25.78 -8.64 20.26
C ASP A 116 26.56 -7.40 19.78
N PRO A 117 27.62 -6.97 20.50
CA PRO A 117 28.33 -5.72 20.20
C PRO A 117 29.02 -5.75 18.84
N ASP A 118 29.49 -6.90 18.36
CA ASP A 118 30.17 -7.04 17.09
C ASP A 118 29.15 -6.90 15.92
N LEU A 119 27.97 -7.50 16.08
CA LEU A 119 26.88 -7.33 15.12
C LEU A 119 26.33 -5.90 15.14
N VAL A 120 26.17 -5.28 16.29
CA VAL A 120 25.75 -3.87 16.40
C VAL A 120 26.76 -2.96 15.69
N ALA A 121 28.06 -3.15 15.91
CA ALA A 121 29.11 -2.39 15.25
C ALA A 121 29.11 -2.64 13.73
N SER A 122 28.94 -3.88 13.30
CA SER A 122 28.88 -4.26 11.88
C SER A 122 27.71 -3.64 11.15
N VAL A 123 26.48 -3.66 11.75
CA VAL A 123 25.29 -3.04 11.18
C VAL A 123 25.46 -1.53 11.12
N ARG A 124 26.01 -0.91 12.15
CA ARG A 124 26.30 0.52 12.13
C ARG A 124 27.31 0.87 11.04
N GLY A 125 28.41 0.11 10.94
CA GLY A 125 29.42 0.30 9.90
C GLY A 125 28.86 0.11 8.49
N PHE A 126 27.95 -0.86 8.29
CA PHE A 126 27.23 -1.05 7.03
C PHE A 126 26.43 0.20 6.66
N ILE A 127 25.63 0.74 7.61
CA ILE A 127 24.78 1.92 7.34
C ILE A 127 25.63 3.16 7.04
N ASP A 128 26.68 3.39 7.85
CA ASP A 128 27.58 4.54 7.67
C ASP A 128 28.45 4.42 6.39
N GLY A 129 28.63 3.19 5.87
CA GLY A 129 29.40 2.89 4.67
C GLY A 129 28.57 2.84 3.37
N ILE A 130 27.26 3.09 3.41
CA ILE A 130 26.43 3.14 2.18
C ILE A 130 26.94 4.28 1.30
N ALA A 131 27.45 3.91 0.13
CA ALA A 131 27.93 4.85 -0.88
C ALA A 131 26.77 5.41 -1.73
N GLU A 132 27.11 6.45 -2.54
CA GLU A 132 26.17 7.04 -3.52
C GLU A 132 24.86 7.53 -2.88
N VAL A 133 25.01 8.25 -1.76
CA VAL A 133 23.89 8.87 -1.07
C VAL A 133 23.73 10.34 -1.47
N THR A 134 22.48 10.76 -1.61
CA THR A 134 22.09 12.17 -1.76
C THR A 134 21.44 12.63 -0.45
N GLU A 135 21.84 13.77 0.09
CA GLU A 135 21.20 14.35 1.26
C GLU A 135 19.80 14.85 0.87
N VAL A 136 18.82 14.48 1.68
CA VAL A 136 17.44 14.93 1.50
C VAL A 136 17.31 16.28 2.18
N ASP A 137 17.25 17.33 1.40
CA ASP A 137 17.00 18.71 1.81
C ASP A 137 15.60 19.18 1.35
N GLN A 138 15.30 20.46 1.51
CA GLN A 138 14.01 21.00 1.09
C GLN A 138 13.82 20.92 -0.43
N VAL A 139 14.89 21.13 -1.22
CA VAL A 139 14.80 21.07 -2.69
C VAL A 139 14.52 19.65 -3.15
N PHE A 140 15.17 18.65 -2.52
CA PHE A 140 14.89 17.24 -2.75
C PHE A 140 13.44 16.91 -2.38
N LEU A 141 12.96 17.40 -1.25
CA LEU A 141 11.59 17.16 -0.77
C LEU A 141 10.56 17.74 -1.72
N ASP A 142 10.77 18.95 -2.24
CA ASP A 142 9.86 19.59 -3.21
C ASP A 142 9.78 18.76 -4.51
N ASP A 143 10.92 18.26 -5.03
CA ASP A 143 10.92 17.31 -6.15
C ASP A 143 10.21 16.02 -5.79
N ALA A 144 10.44 15.46 -4.61
CA ALA A 144 9.77 14.23 -4.16
C ALA A 144 8.25 14.39 -4.10
N VAL A 145 7.74 15.53 -3.63
CA VAL A 145 6.30 15.84 -3.64
C VAL A 145 5.76 15.88 -5.07
N ALA A 146 6.48 16.54 -6.00
CA ALA A 146 6.10 16.58 -7.40
C ALA A 146 6.10 15.16 -8.03
N GLN A 147 7.12 14.34 -7.73
CA GLN A 147 7.20 12.96 -8.21
C GLN A 147 6.09 12.07 -7.64
N TRP A 148 5.72 12.28 -6.38
CA TRP A 148 4.62 11.56 -5.75
C TRP A 148 3.29 11.82 -6.46
N GLN A 149 3.04 13.06 -6.90
CA GLN A 149 1.86 13.45 -7.66
C GLN A 149 1.82 12.85 -9.08
N ILE A 150 2.97 12.59 -9.68
CA ILE A 150 3.06 11.93 -11.00
C ILE A 150 2.66 10.45 -10.91
N GLY A 151 2.81 9.83 -9.73
CA GLY A 151 2.43 8.44 -9.50
C GLY A 151 3.38 7.40 -10.11
N ARG A 152 2.94 6.14 -10.12
CA ARG A 152 3.74 4.96 -10.49
C ARG A 152 4.02 4.90 -12.00
N ALA A 153 5.00 5.63 -12.47
CA ALA A 153 5.35 5.64 -13.90
C ALA A 153 6.37 4.57 -14.32
N VAL A 154 7.13 3.95 -13.38
CA VAL A 154 8.25 3.05 -13.73
C VAL A 154 8.37 1.86 -12.78
N PRO A 155 8.58 0.62 -13.29
CA PRO A 155 8.93 -0.55 -12.48
C PRO A 155 10.28 -0.36 -11.79
N ILE A 156 10.35 -0.67 -10.50
CA ILE A 156 11.62 -0.73 -9.77
C ILE A 156 12.10 -2.18 -9.80
N PRO A 157 13.29 -2.47 -10.38
CA PRO A 157 13.86 -3.82 -10.33
C PRO A 157 14.06 -4.28 -8.89
N GLY A 158 13.65 -5.50 -8.57
CA GLY A 158 13.86 -6.11 -7.26
C GLY A 158 12.83 -5.72 -6.19
N VAL A 159 11.92 -4.80 -6.45
CA VAL A 159 10.78 -4.56 -5.57
C VAL A 159 9.66 -5.52 -5.95
N SER A 160 9.55 -6.61 -5.22
CA SER A 160 8.47 -7.59 -5.32
C SER A 160 7.15 -7.08 -4.72
N GLY A 161 6.77 -5.85 -5.03
CA GLY A 161 5.51 -5.23 -4.63
C GLY A 161 4.51 -5.10 -5.78
N ARG A 162 4.90 -5.48 -6.99
CA ARG A 162 3.95 -5.72 -8.07
C ARG A 162 3.36 -7.09 -7.83
N GLY A 163 2.11 -7.11 -7.52
CA GLY A 163 1.36 -8.35 -7.61
C GLY A 163 1.70 -8.98 -8.95
N GLN A 164 2.36 -10.13 -8.94
CA GLN A 164 2.44 -10.97 -10.11
C GLN A 164 1.04 -10.99 -10.70
N ALA A 165 0.90 -10.67 -11.99
CA ALA A 165 -0.38 -10.78 -12.66
C ALA A 165 -0.97 -12.13 -12.26
N ASP A 166 -2.02 -12.09 -11.42
CA ASP A 166 -2.73 -13.31 -11.07
C ASP A 166 -3.75 -13.53 -12.17
N PRO A 167 -3.49 -14.45 -13.12
CA PRO A 167 -4.37 -14.65 -14.25
C PRO A 167 -5.78 -15.09 -13.87
N GLY A 168 -6.01 -15.37 -12.57
CA GLY A 168 -7.32 -15.75 -12.04
C GLY A 168 -8.08 -14.61 -11.35
N PHE A 169 -7.48 -13.43 -11.15
CA PHE A 169 -8.14 -12.33 -10.45
C PHE A 169 -9.25 -11.70 -11.30
N LEU A 170 -8.89 -11.25 -12.48
CA LEU A 170 -9.86 -10.69 -13.42
C LEU A 170 -10.48 -11.80 -14.27
N PRO A 171 -11.73 -11.66 -14.71
CA PRO A 171 -12.28 -12.51 -15.75
C PRO A 171 -11.43 -12.36 -17.02
N ALA A 172 -11.30 -13.44 -17.81
CA ALA A 172 -10.51 -13.48 -19.04
C ALA A 172 -10.83 -12.29 -19.99
N HIS A 173 -12.07 -11.79 -19.94
CA HIS A 173 -12.51 -10.59 -20.64
C HIS A 173 -13.36 -9.74 -19.72
N VAL A 174 -12.86 -8.54 -19.38
CA VAL A 174 -13.63 -7.54 -18.65
C VAL A 174 -14.60 -6.84 -19.62
N THR A 175 -15.83 -7.32 -19.66
CA THR A 175 -16.88 -6.78 -20.54
C THR A 175 -17.68 -5.66 -19.87
N ARG A 176 -17.78 -5.69 -18.54
CA ARG A 176 -18.54 -4.72 -17.75
C ARG A 176 -17.67 -4.19 -16.61
N MET A 177 -17.51 -2.87 -16.56
CA MET A 177 -16.77 -2.16 -15.53
C MET A 177 -17.56 -0.92 -15.13
N PHE A 178 -17.62 -0.68 -13.84
CA PHE A 178 -18.36 0.44 -13.25
C PHE A 178 -17.48 1.22 -12.30
N LEU A 179 -17.58 2.53 -12.36
CA LEU A 179 -17.06 3.43 -11.35
C LEU A 179 -18.16 3.75 -10.34
N ARG A 180 -17.82 3.72 -9.06
CA ARG A 180 -18.71 4.01 -7.94
C ARG A 180 -18.01 4.86 -6.90
N HIS A 181 -18.74 5.73 -6.24
CA HIS A 181 -18.25 6.46 -5.08
C HIS A 181 -18.52 5.66 -3.81
N ILE A 182 -17.50 5.57 -2.96
CA ILE A 182 -17.65 4.99 -1.63
C ILE A 182 -18.25 6.06 -0.72
N ILE A 183 -19.35 5.69 -0.06
CA ILE A 183 -19.90 6.43 1.07
C ILE A 183 -19.52 5.65 2.31
N ASP A 184 -19.06 6.34 3.37
CA ASP A 184 -18.86 5.74 4.67
C ASP A 184 -20.16 5.11 5.14
N TYR A 185 -20.18 3.80 5.15
CA TYR A 185 -21.36 3.02 5.51
C TYR A 185 -20.98 1.91 6.49
N GLN A 186 -21.76 1.82 7.56
CA GLN A 186 -21.66 0.71 8.50
C GLN A 186 -22.81 -0.27 8.26
N PRO A 187 -22.51 -1.53 7.85
CA PRO A 187 -23.54 -2.54 7.64
C PRO A 187 -24.36 -2.77 8.91
N GLY A 188 -25.67 -2.74 8.78
CA GLY A 188 -26.58 -3.08 9.86
C GLY A 188 -26.50 -4.56 10.26
N PRO A 189 -27.06 -4.97 11.42
CA PRO A 189 -26.97 -6.36 11.90
C PRO A 189 -27.51 -7.39 10.89
N ALA A 190 -28.56 -7.08 10.14
CA ALA A 190 -29.12 -7.96 9.11
C ALA A 190 -28.17 -8.17 7.94
N GLU A 191 -27.46 -7.12 7.51
CA GLU A 191 -26.46 -7.19 6.45
C GLU A 191 -25.21 -7.94 6.92
N GLN A 192 -24.74 -7.67 8.13
CA GLN A 192 -23.62 -8.41 8.74
C GLN A 192 -23.95 -9.91 8.80
N HIS A 193 -25.18 -10.27 9.12
CA HIS A 193 -25.62 -11.66 9.15
C HIS A 193 -25.65 -12.28 7.74
N ALA A 194 -26.21 -11.56 6.75
CA ALA A 194 -26.24 -12.00 5.36
C ALA A 194 -24.82 -12.17 4.79
N TRP A 195 -23.92 -11.22 5.06
CA TRP A 195 -22.52 -11.29 4.70
C TRP A 195 -21.82 -12.50 5.34
N ALA A 196 -21.97 -12.69 6.65
CA ALA A 196 -21.36 -13.80 7.37
C ALA A 196 -21.88 -15.18 6.89
N ALA A 197 -23.13 -15.27 6.48
CA ALA A 197 -23.71 -16.49 5.92
C ALA A 197 -23.10 -16.82 4.55
N GLU A 198 -23.02 -15.86 3.64
CA GLU A 198 -22.49 -16.05 2.29
C GLU A 198 -20.97 -16.24 2.29
N SER A 199 -20.23 -15.50 3.12
CA SER A 199 -18.77 -15.60 3.25
C SER A 199 -18.31 -16.98 3.73
N ARG A 200 -19.10 -17.67 4.56
CA ARG A 200 -18.78 -19.02 5.04
C ARG A 200 -18.71 -20.05 3.89
N HIS A 201 -19.50 -19.87 2.85
CA HIS A 201 -19.52 -20.75 1.69
C HIS A 201 -18.44 -20.41 0.66
N ARG A 202 -17.90 -19.20 0.73
CA ARG A 202 -16.92 -18.66 -0.23
C ARG A 202 -15.62 -18.29 0.45
N ARG A 203 -14.98 -19.26 1.09
CA ARG A 203 -13.66 -19.01 1.68
C ARG A 203 -12.71 -18.47 0.61
N ALA A 204 -12.21 -17.24 0.81
CA ALA A 204 -10.96 -16.81 0.18
C ALA A 204 -9.91 -17.88 0.46
N PRO A 205 -9.05 -18.26 -0.51
CA PRO A 205 -8.01 -19.24 -0.27
C PRO A 205 -7.20 -18.83 0.95
N ALA A 206 -7.34 -19.58 2.05
CA ALA A 206 -6.56 -19.36 3.25
C ALA A 206 -5.16 -19.91 3.00
N GLY A 207 -4.18 -19.03 2.84
CA GLY A 207 -2.79 -19.39 2.71
C GLY A 207 -1.91 -18.15 2.83
N PRO A 208 -0.60 -18.29 3.07
CA PRO A 208 0.33 -17.16 3.19
C PRO A 208 0.42 -16.27 1.93
N ALA A 209 -0.29 -16.61 0.88
CA ALA A 209 -0.40 -15.87 -0.37
C ALA A 209 -1.82 -15.38 -0.64
N ALA A 210 -2.67 -15.23 0.36
CA ALA A 210 -4.01 -14.68 0.15
C ALA A 210 -3.92 -13.20 -0.22
N LYS A 211 -3.71 -12.94 -1.52
CA LYS A 211 -3.71 -11.59 -2.12
C LYS A 211 -5.12 -10.99 -2.22
N TYR A 212 -6.11 -11.67 -1.69
CA TYR A 212 -7.51 -11.33 -1.83
C TYR A 212 -8.22 -11.28 -0.50
N GLN A 213 -9.12 -10.31 -0.37
CA GLN A 213 -10.13 -10.28 0.67
C GLN A 213 -11.52 -10.26 0.05
N LEU A 214 -12.51 -10.72 0.82
CA LEU A 214 -13.91 -10.58 0.47
C LEU A 214 -14.49 -9.36 1.20
N GLU A 215 -15.07 -8.45 0.44
CA GLU A 215 -15.71 -7.24 0.94
C GLU A 215 -17.20 -7.29 0.67
N TRP A 216 -17.96 -6.61 1.49
CA TRP A 216 -19.39 -6.44 1.30
C TRP A 216 -19.67 -5.14 0.56
N PHE A 217 -20.47 -5.23 -0.47
CA PHE A 217 -20.97 -4.07 -1.20
C PHE A 217 -22.49 -4.18 -1.31
N HIS A 218 -23.21 -3.08 -1.03
CA HIS A 218 -24.61 -3.00 -1.29
C HIS A 218 -24.94 -1.80 -2.18
N HIS A 219 -26.01 -1.92 -2.93
CA HIS A 219 -26.53 -0.85 -3.79
C HIS A 219 -28.07 -0.93 -3.86
N ASP A 220 -28.70 0.15 -4.32
CA ASP A 220 -30.13 0.19 -4.55
C ASP A 220 -30.51 -0.75 -5.72
N LYS A 221 -31.67 -1.38 -5.64
CA LYS A 221 -32.23 -2.23 -6.72
C LYS A 221 -32.49 -1.48 -8.03
N THR A 222 -32.62 -0.16 -7.96
CA THR A 222 -32.79 0.70 -9.13
C THR A 222 -31.51 0.90 -9.94
N ASP A 223 -30.37 0.66 -9.31
CA ASP A 223 -29.06 0.68 -9.98
C ASP A 223 -28.92 -0.45 -11.01
N PRO A 224 -28.06 -0.30 -12.03
CA PRO A 224 -27.78 -1.36 -12.97
C PRO A 224 -27.41 -2.67 -12.25
N ARG A 225 -28.13 -3.76 -12.52
CA ARG A 225 -27.86 -5.05 -11.91
C ARG A 225 -26.43 -5.48 -12.14
N LEU A 226 -25.68 -5.59 -11.07
CA LEU A 226 -24.37 -6.21 -11.08
C LEU A 226 -24.50 -7.72 -11.28
N ARG A 227 -23.50 -8.31 -11.90
CA ARG A 227 -23.40 -9.75 -12.18
C ARG A 227 -22.04 -10.24 -11.71
N ARG A 228 -21.97 -11.49 -11.36
CA ARG A 228 -20.70 -12.15 -11.08
C ARG A 228 -19.74 -11.95 -12.26
N GLY A 229 -18.51 -11.52 -11.97
CA GLY A 229 -17.49 -11.16 -12.95
C GLY A 229 -17.50 -9.70 -13.42
N ASP A 230 -18.47 -8.88 -13.00
CA ASP A 230 -18.37 -7.43 -13.20
C ASP A 230 -17.22 -6.85 -12.39
N VAL A 231 -16.59 -5.81 -12.91
CA VAL A 231 -15.49 -5.13 -12.24
C VAL A 231 -15.98 -3.78 -11.72
N LEU A 232 -15.70 -3.51 -10.45
CA LEU A 232 -16.01 -2.23 -9.79
C LEU A 232 -14.71 -1.50 -9.49
N LEU A 233 -14.73 -0.21 -9.72
CA LEU A 233 -13.73 0.75 -9.27
C LEU A 233 -14.41 1.66 -8.27
N PHE A 234 -13.71 1.94 -7.17
CA PHE A 234 -14.23 2.83 -6.14
C PHE A 234 -13.41 4.10 -6.05
N VAL A 235 -14.11 5.21 -5.96
CA VAL A 235 -13.52 6.52 -5.64
C VAL A 235 -14.05 6.96 -4.29
N THR A 236 -13.18 7.51 -3.46
CA THR A 236 -13.59 8.06 -2.16
C THR A 236 -14.56 9.22 -2.32
N ALA A 237 -15.42 9.47 -1.32
CA ALA A 237 -16.47 10.49 -1.38
C ALA A 237 -15.91 11.91 -1.58
N ASP A 238 -14.70 12.17 -1.12
CA ASP A 238 -13.95 13.42 -1.32
C ASP A 238 -13.31 13.54 -2.70
N HIS A 239 -13.42 12.50 -3.55
CA HIS A 239 -12.78 12.38 -4.87
C HIS A 239 -11.25 12.44 -4.83
N GLU A 240 -10.62 12.08 -3.72
CA GLU A 240 -9.16 12.11 -3.59
C GLU A 240 -8.50 10.83 -4.09
N TRP A 241 -9.13 9.66 -3.86
CA TRP A 241 -8.50 8.36 -4.09
C TRP A 241 -9.34 7.45 -4.98
N LEU A 242 -8.68 6.83 -5.96
CA LEU A 242 -9.19 5.73 -6.78
C LEU A 242 -8.63 4.42 -6.23
N HIS A 243 -9.53 3.54 -5.77
CA HIS A 243 -9.17 2.23 -5.25
C HIS A 243 -8.91 1.21 -6.36
N PRO A 244 -8.07 0.18 -6.10
CA PRO A 244 -7.87 -0.92 -7.02
C PRO A 244 -9.19 -1.58 -7.43
N PRO A 245 -9.26 -2.19 -8.63
CA PRO A 245 -10.48 -2.84 -9.08
C PRO A 245 -10.86 -4.02 -8.17
N ALA A 246 -12.15 -4.13 -7.89
CA ALA A 246 -12.77 -5.26 -7.21
C ALA A 246 -13.64 -6.05 -8.19
N VAL A 247 -13.69 -7.36 -8.04
CA VAL A 247 -14.52 -8.25 -8.90
C VAL A 247 -15.74 -8.71 -8.12
N VAL A 248 -16.91 -8.57 -8.71
CA VAL A 248 -18.15 -9.12 -8.15
C VAL A 248 -18.08 -10.65 -8.14
N ASP A 249 -18.00 -11.25 -6.95
CA ASP A 249 -17.80 -12.69 -6.78
C ASP A 249 -19.09 -13.44 -6.38
N SER A 250 -20.18 -12.73 -6.09
CA SER A 250 -21.48 -13.34 -5.77
C SER A 250 -22.55 -12.97 -6.78
N GLU A 251 -23.63 -13.78 -6.82
CA GLU A 251 -24.92 -13.32 -7.31
C GLU A 251 -25.50 -12.27 -6.35
N ALA A 252 -26.62 -11.69 -6.76
CA ALA A 252 -27.34 -10.71 -5.96
C ALA A 252 -27.85 -11.36 -4.65
N ILE A 253 -27.48 -10.79 -3.51
CA ILE A 253 -27.84 -11.25 -2.17
C ILE A 253 -28.96 -10.36 -1.64
N ALA A 254 -30.10 -10.97 -1.32
CA ALA A 254 -31.20 -10.23 -0.71
C ALA A 254 -30.84 -9.86 0.74
N ILE A 255 -31.02 -8.58 1.09
CA ILE A 255 -30.79 -8.09 2.44
C ILE A 255 -32.10 -8.19 3.24
N PRO A 256 -32.15 -8.98 4.32
CA PRO A 256 -33.36 -9.10 5.15
C PRO A 256 -33.79 -7.72 5.66
N HIS A 257 -35.11 -7.47 5.59
CA HIS A 257 -35.74 -6.20 6.02
C HIS A 257 -35.33 -4.94 5.23
N SER A 258 -34.61 -5.10 4.11
CA SER A 258 -34.22 -4.00 3.21
C SER A 258 -34.59 -4.32 1.77
N PRO A 259 -35.90 -4.32 1.42
CA PRO A 259 -36.37 -4.80 0.10
C PRO A 259 -35.92 -3.94 -1.08
N GLY A 260 -35.44 -2.73 -0.83
CA GLY A 260 -34.85 -1.81 -1.82
C GLY A 260 -33.38 -2.00 -2.11
N ALA A 261 -32.66 -2.76 -1.28
CA ALA A 261 -31.21 -2.93 -1.38
C ALA A 261 -30.80 -4.36 -1.79
N ILE A 262 -29.67 -4.46 -2.46
CA ILE A 262 -29.05 -5.73 -2.87
C ILE A 262 -27.60 -5.72 -2.41
N GLY A 263 -27.16 -6.82 -1.79
CA GLY A 263 -25.77 -7.04 -1.43
C GLY A 263 -25.01 -7.87 -2.45
N HIS A 264 -23.71 -7.69 -2.50
CA HIS A 264 -22.77 -8.52 -3.23
C HIS A 264 -21.50 -8.75 -2.41
N LEU A 265 -20.87 -9.89 -2.61
CA LEU A 265 -19.50 -10.10 -2.21
C LEU A 265 -18.58 -9.64 -3.34
N LEU A 266 -17.60 -8.83 -2.99
CA LEU A 266 -16.55 -8.39 -3.87
C LEU A 266 -15.26 -9.09 -3.48
N ARG A 267 -14.47 -9.48 -4.46
CA ARG A 267 -13.11 -9.95 -4.29
C ARG A 267 -12.16 -8.82 -4.65
N SER A 268 -11.48 -8.28 -3.63
CA SER A 268 -10.53 -7.17 -3.75
C SER A 268 -9.10 -7.66 -3.54
N ARG A 269 -8.13 -7.03 -4.18
CA ARG A 269 -6.70 -7.28 -4.00
C ARG A 269 -6.18 -6.50 -2.79
N THR A 270 -5.47 -7.19 -1.88
CA THR A 270 -4.88 -6.57 -0.69
C THR A 270 -3.45 -6.08 -0.91
N ASP A 271 -2.85 -6.44 -2.03
CA ASP A 271 -1.46 -6.11 -2.40
C ASP A 271 -1.37 -4.94 -3.40
N LEU A 272 -2.49 -4.28 -3.71
CA LEU A 272 -2.55 -3.10 -4.56
C LEU A 272 -2.97 -1.89 -3.73
N ASP A 273 -2.32 -0.75 -3.98
CA ASP A 273 -2.63 0.50 -3.27
C ASP A 273 -3.57 1.39 -4.07
N PRO A 274 -4.39 2.23 -3.41
CA PRO A 274 -5.15 3.28 -4.06
C PRO A 274 -4.22 4.29 -4.75
N ILE A 275 -4.73 4.93 -5.82
CA ILE A 275 -4.03 5.96 -6.58
C ILE A 275 -4.78 7.29 -6.40
N PRO A 276 -4.09 8.43 -6.20
CA PRO A 276 -4.76 9.73 -6.19
C PRO A 276 -5.50 9.99 -7.51
N VAL A 277 -6.76 10.42 -7.45
CA VAL A 277 -7.60 10.64 -8.64
C VAL A 277 -6.93 11.55 -9.66
N PRO A 278 -6.31 12.70 -9.28
CA PRO A 278 -5.61 13.55 -10.26
C PRO A 278 -4.47 12.83 -10.98
N VAL A 279 -3.78 11.93 -10.29
CA VAL A 279 -2.68 11.12 -10.87
C VAL A 279 -3.24 10.10 -11.86
N ALA A 280 -4.32 9.41 -11.48
CA ALA A 280 -4.99 8.47 -12.37
C ALA A 280 -5.54 9.19 -13.63
N GLU A 281 -6.16 10.36 -13.47
CA GLU A 281 -6.64 11.20 -14.59
C GLU A 281 -5.50 11.58 -15.53
N GLN A 282 -4.33 11.98 -15.00
CA GLN A 282 -3.17 12.33 -15.82
C GLN A 282 -2.62 11.12 -16.58
N ILE A 283 -2.45 9.97 -15.91
CA ILE A 283 -1.97 8.74 -16.56
C ILE A 283 -2.93 8.31 -17.70
N LEU A 284 -4.24 8.40 -17.44
CA LEU A 284 -5.24 8.07 -18.45
C LEU A 284 -5.23 9.06 -19.61
N ALA A 285 -5.01 10.35 -19.35
CA ALA A 285 -4.85 11.37 -20.39
C ALA A 285 -3.64 11.08 -21.27
N ASP A 286 -2.49 10.75 -20.68
CA ASP A 286 -1.27 10.39 -21.39
C ASP A 286 -1.42 9.08 -22.19
N ALA A 287 -2.30 8.19 -21.74
CA ALA A 287 -2.69 6.97 -22.46
C ALA A 287 -3.75 7.21 -23.56
N GLY A 288 -4.08 8.46 -23.88
CA GLY A 288 -5.02 8.82 -24.93
C GLY A 288 -6.48 8.94 -24.48
N HIS A 289 -6.73 9.05 -23.16
CA HIS A 289 -8.08 9.19 -22.58
C HIS A 289 -8.25 10.48 -21.75
N PRO A 290 -8.01 11.69 -22.32
CA PRO A 290 -8.04 12.94 -21.56
C PRO A 290 -9.44 13.32 -21.03
N GLY A 291 -10.48 12.61 -21.47
CA GLY A 291 -11.87 12.80 -21.01
C GLY A 291 -12.36 11.72 -20.04
N ALA A 292 -11.45 10.93 -19.44
CA ALA A 292 -11.83 9.93 -18.48
C ALA A 292 -12.53 10.58 -17.27
N ARG A 293 -13.78 10.18 -17.00
CA ARG A 293 -14.56 10.75 -15.90
C ARG A 293 -14.43 9.85 -14.68
N LEU A 294 -13.54 10.21 -13.75
CA LEU A 294 -13.35 9.47 -12.50
C LEU A 294 -14.13 10.07 -11.31
N ARG A 295 -14.93 11.12 -11.55
CA ARG A 295 -15.64 11.87 -10.50
C ARG A 295 -17.15 11.76 -10.57
N ALA A 296 -17.67 10.71 -11.20
CA ALA A 296 -19.10 10.46 -11.28
C ALA A 296 -19.37 8.97 -11.47
N ASP A 297 -20.42 8.46 -10.84
CA ASP A 297 -20.86 7.08 -11.01
C ASP A 297 -21.29 6.82 -12.44
N HIS A 298 -20.67 5.86 -13.08
CA HIS A 298 -21.04 5.45 -14.44
C HIS A 298 -20.47 4.10 -14.83
N ARG A 299 -20.96 3.57 -15.95
CA ARG A 299 -20.37 2.41 -16.60
C ARG A 299 -19.26 2.85 -17.56
N ILE A 300 -18.07 2.27 -17.42
CA ILE A 300 -16.97 2.47 -18.37
C ILE A 300 -17.24 1.61 -19.60
N ALA A 301 -17.80 2.23 -20.63
CA ALA A 301 -18.26 1.54 -21.85
C ALA A 301 -17.11 1.23 -22.82
N SER A 302 -16.11 2.14 -22.96
CA SER A 302 -14.99 2.00 -23.89
C SER A 302 -14.06 0.84 -23.50
N PRO A 303 -13.81 -0.15 -24.39
CA PRO A 303 -12.85 -1.22 -24.14
C PRO A 303 -11.43 -0.71 -23.91
N SER A 304 -10.99 0.31 -24.68
CA SER A 304 -9.65 0.90 -24.54
C SER A 304 -9.49 1.62 -23.20
N LEU A 305 -10.52 2.34 -22.75
CA LEU A 305 -10.48 2.98 -21.41
C LEU A 305 -10.47 1.93 -20.30
N ARG A 306 -11.24 0.83 -20.42
CA ARG A 306 -11.16 -0.26 -19.44
C ARG A 306 -9.75 -0.85 -19.33
N ALA A 307 -9.11 -1.10 -20.47
CA ALA A 307 -7.73 -1.60 -20.50
C ALA A 307 -6.75 -0.58 -19.88
N ALA A 308 -6.89 0.71 -20.21
CA ALA A 308 -6.04 1.75 -19.64
C ALA A 308 -6.23 1.88 -18.12
N VAL A 309 -7.47 1.79 -17.63
CA VAL A 309 -7.76 1.82 -16.19
C VAL A 309 -7.17 0.60 -15.46
N LEU A 310 -7.27 -0.60 -16.03
CA LEU A 310 -6.63 -1.79 -15.45
C LEU A 310 -5.10 -1.66 -15.46
N GLY A 311 -4.55 -1.05 -16.49
CA GLY A 311 -3.12 -0.76 -16.61
C GLY A 311 -2.58 0.17 -15.51
N LEU A 312 -3.43 0.92 -14.79
CA LEU A 312 -3.01 1.70 -13.62
C LEU A 312 -2.39 0.82 -12.52
N TRP A 313 -2.74 -0.46 -12.47
CA TRP A 313 -2.22 -1.46 -11.52
C TRP A 313 -1.53 -2.64 -12.21
N ASP A 314 -1.20 -2.52 -13.51
CA ASP A 314 -0.61 -3.60 -14.31
C ASP A 314 -1.49 -4.88 -14.36
N LEU A 315 -2.81 -4.74 -14.41
CA LEU A 315 -3.80 -5.81 -14.45
C LEU A 315 -4.34 -6.08 -15.88
#